data_1119c8797d2e96a215a74f0c47f0058a
#
_entry.id   1119c8797d2e96a215a74f0c47f0058a
#
_cell.length_a   1.000
_cell.length_b   1.000
_cell.length_c   1.000
_cell.angle_alpha   90.00
_cell.angle_beta   90.00
_cell.angle_gamma   90.00
#
_symmetry.space_group_name_H-M   'P 1'
#
loop_
_entity.id
_entity.type
_entity.pdbx_description
1 polymer ?
#
loop_
_entity_poly.entity_id
_entity_poly.type
_entity_poly.pdbx_seq_one_letter_code
_entity_poly.pdbx_strand_id
1 'polypeptide(L)'
;MLKAQCIKNGKYVAIKCMKNHFDSLDQVNNLREIQALRRLSPHANIIKLLEVLYDQPTGRLALVFELMDMNIYELIRGRRHYVSEERVQAYMYQLVKSMDHMHRNGIFHRDIKPENILIMDECLKLADFGSCRGIYSKQPYTEYISTRWYRAPECLLTDGYYNYKMDMWGVGCVFFEIVSLFPLFPGTNELDQINKCVTTLKTNTRRSAAPSMRCCLQTDLSYYAKADPQPLIRGVGSITCWARRGLSC
;
A
#
# COMPACT_ATOMS: atom_id res chain seq x y z
N MET A 1 -7.87 13.24 -9.53
CA MET A 1 -8.93 12.22 -9.78
C MET A 1 -10.26 12.93 -9.96
N LEU A 2 -11.08 12.47 -10.92
CA LEU A 2 -12.43 12.99 -11.20
C LEU A 2 -13.42 11.84 -11.04
N LYS A 3 -14.59 12.12 -10.49
CA LYS A 3 -15.73 11.21 -10.50
C LYS A 3 -16.56 11.52 -11.75
N ALA A 4 -16.90 10.52 -12.53
CA ALA A 4 -17.71 10.66 -13.73
C ALA A 4 -18.76 9.56 -13.80
N GLN A 5 -19.81 9.77 -14.58
CA GLN A 5 -20.83 8.76 -14.84
C GLN A 5 -20.74 8.33 -16.30
N CYS A 6 -20.66 7.04 -16.52
CA CYS A 6 -20.67 6.45 -17.87
C CYS A 6 -22.07 6.60 -18.48
N ILE A 7 -22.17 7.32 -19.61
CA ILE A 7 -23.44 7.59 -20.28
C ILE A 7 -24.12 6.30 -20.75
N LYS A 8 -23.33 5.29 -21.19
CA LYS A 8 -23.85 4.04 -21.75
C LYS A 8 -24.55 3.14 -20.73
N ASN A 9 -24.08 3.12 -19.49
CA ASN A 9 -24.58 2.16 -18.48
C ASN A 9 -24.93 2.80 -17.13
N GLY A 10 -24.82 4.13 -17.00
CA GLY A 10 -25.14 4.87 -15.79
C GLY A 10 -24.19 4.64 -14.59
N LYS A 11 -23.15 3.80 -14.73
CA LYS A 11 -22.22 3.49 -13.64
C LYS A 11 -21.24 4.63 -13.40
N TYR A 12 -20.94 4.88 -12.13
CA TYR A 12 -19.91 5.84 -11.74
C TYR A 12 -18.52 5.22 -11.82
N VAL A 13 -17.55 6.02 -12.24
CA VAL A 13 -16.14 5.65 -12.42
C VAL A 13 -15.23 6.74 -11.88
N ALA A 14 -13.99 6.38 -11.59
CA ALA A 14 -12.93 7.32 -11.24
C ALA A 14 -12.00 7.51 -12.45
N ILE A 15 -11.71 8.78 -12.80
CA ILE A 15 -10.84 9.13 -13.93
C ILE A 15 -9.57 9.79 -13.40
N LYS A 16 -8.42 9.19 -13.71
CA LYS A 16 -7.08 9.74 -13.44
C LYS A 16 -6.55 10.39 -14.71
N CYS A 17 -6.59 11.72 -14.79
CA CYS A 17 -5.96 12.46 -15.89
C CYS A 17 -4.45 12.52 -15.63
N MET A 18 -3.66 12.08 -16.60
CA MET A 18 -2.21 12.16 -16.53
C MET A 18 -1.76 13.59 -16.80
N LYS A 19 -0.72 14.04 -16.07
CA LYS A 19 -0.15 15.39 -16.23
C LYS A 19 0.72 15.50 -17.47
N ASN A 20 1.37 14.39 -17.85
CA ASN A 20 2.26 14.35 -19.01
C ASN A 20 1.45 14.16 -20.30
N HIS A 21 2.01 14.65 -21.39
CA HIS A 21 1.54 14.37 -22.73
C HIS A 21 2.33 13.20 -23.32
N PHE A 22 1.70 12.47 -24.23
CA PHE A 22 2.24 11.28 -24.87
C PHE A 22 2.17 11.43 -26.39
N ASP A 23 3.27 11.15 -27.07
CA ASP A 23 3.38 11.38 -28.51
C ASP A 23 2.82 10.20 -29.32
N SER A 24 2.71 9.03 -28.70
CA SER A 24 2.25 7.83 -29.39
C SER A 24 1.51 6.85 -28.46
N LEU A 25 0.69 6.00 -29.07
CA LEU A 25 0.02 4.90 -28.38
C LEU A 25 1.01 3.90 -27.79
N ASP A 26 2.19 3.76 -28.41
CA ASP A 26 3.25 2.88 -27.89
C ASP A 26 3.81 3.40 -26.56
N GLN A 27 4.01 4.73 -26.43
CA GLN A 27 4.40 5.33 -25.16
C GLN A 27 3.34 5.07 -24.09
N VAL A 28 2.05 5.19 -24.42
CA VAL A 28 0.93 4.90 -23.51
C VAL A 28 0.95 3.43 -23.08
N ASN A 29 1.07 2.50 -24.03
CA ASN A 29 1.11 1.07 -23.73
C ASN A 29 2.32 0.66 -22.90
N ASN A 30 3.41 1.40 -22.98
CA ASN A 30 4.65 1.18 -22.21
C ASN A 30 4.62 1.83 -20.82
N LEU A 31 3.53 2.51 -20.44
CA LEU A 31 3.39 3.02 -19.08
C LEU A 31 3.35 1.88 -18.08
N ARG A 32 4.21 1.98 -17.06
CA ARG A 32 4.34 0.97 -16.00
C ARG A 32 3.03 0.69 -15.30
N GLU A 33 2.24 1.72 -15.02
CA GLU A 33 0.94 1.60 -14.38
C GLU A 33 -0.01 0.73 -15.22
N ILE A 34 -0.08 0.96 -16.52
CA ILE A 34 -0.92 0.20 -17.46
C ILE A 34 -0.42 -1.25 -17.56
N GLN A 35 0.90 -1.44 -17.72
CA GLN A 35 1.50 -2.77 -17.82
C GLN A 35 1.30 -3.60 -16.54
N ALA A 36 1.51 -2.97 -15.38
CA ALA A 36 1.31 -3.64 -14.09
C ALA A 36 -0.16 -4.04 -13.91
N LEU A 37 -1.09 -3.12 -14.14
CA LEU A 37 -2.53 -3.39 -14.00
C LEU A 37 -3.01 -4.49 -14.96
N ARG A 38 -2.57 -4.48 -16.22
CA ARG A 38 -2.90 -5.55 -17.20
C ARG A 38 -2.37 -6.91 -16.74
N ARG A 39 -1.14 -6.97 -16.21
CA ARG A 39 -0.52 -8.20 -15.74
C ARG A 39 -1.17 -8.75 -14.48
N LEU A 40 -1.60 -7.86 -13.57
CA LEU A 40 -2.17 -8.23 -12.28
C LEU A 40 -3.68 -8.49 -12.33
N SER A 41 -4.35 -8.10 -13.40
CA SER A 41 -5.80 -8.30 -13.57
C SER A 41 -6.10 -9.72 -14.12
N PRO A 42 -7.20 -10.37 -13.67
CA PRO A 42 -8.09 -9.90 -12.61
C PRO A 42 -7.65 -10.32 -11.20
N HIS A 43 -7.85 -9.46 -10.22
CA HIS A 43 -7.69 -9.82 -8.81
C HIS A 43 -8.66 -9.00 -7.94
N ALA A 44 -9.31 -9.65 -6.96
CA ALA A 44 -10.37 -9.03 -6.15
C ALA A 44 -9.88 -7.82 -5.35
N ASN A 45 -8.61 -7.83 -4.90
CA ASN A 45 -8.02 -6.81 -4.03
C ASN A 45 -7.01 -5.88 -4.75
N ILE A 46 -7.11 -5.79 -6.08
CA ILE A 46 -6.37 -4.83 -6.91
C ILE A 46 -7.39 -4.02 -7.70
N ILE A 47 -7.17 -2.69 -7.75
CA ILE A 47 -8.06 -1.77 -8.47
C ILE A 47 -8.16 -2.15 -9.94
N LYS A 48 -9.36 -2.18 -10.48
CA LYS A 48 -9.60 -2.54 -11.87
C LYS A 48 -9.47 -1.32 -12.78
N LEU A 49 -8.57 -1.40 -13.74
CA LEU A 49 -8.52 -0.48 -14.88
C LEU A 49 -9.62 -0.90 -15.87
N LEU A 50 -10.57 0.01 -16.10
CA LEU A 50 -11.73 -0.24 -16.97
C LEU A 50 -11.43 0.15 -18.41
N GLU A 51 -10.79 1.32 -18.60
CA GLU A 51 -10.54 1.89 -19.93
C GLU A 51 -9.30 2.80 -19.89
N VAL A 52 -8.64 2.91 -21.04
CA VAL A 52 -7.53 3.85 -21.29
C VAL A 52 -8.03 4.82 -22.37
N LEU A 53 -8.16 6.09 -22.02
CA LEU A 53 -8.61 7.14 -22.92
C LEU A 53 -7.38 7.95 -23.38
N TYR A 54 -7.01 7.79 -24.64
CA TYR A 54 -5.89 8.51 -25.25
C TYR A 54 -6.38 9.36 -26.42
N ASP A 55 -6.14 10.67 -26.33
CA ASP A 55 -6.43 11.64 -27.37
C ASP A 55 -5.13 11.93 -28.13
N GLN A 56 -4.96 11.26 -29.26
CA GLN A 56 -3.74 11.34 -30.05
C GLN A 56 -3.41 12.77 -30.53
N PRO A 57 -4.37 13.61 -31.00
CA PRO A 57 -4.04 14.96 -31.44
C PRO A 57 -3.48 15.86 -30.34
N THR A 58 -3.92 15.70 -29.11
CA THR A 58 -3.45 16.54 -27.99
C THR A 58 -2.43 15.82 -27.09
N GLY A 59 -2.18 14.53 -27.30
CA GLY A 59 -1.30 13.72 -26.46
C GLY A 59 -1.84 13.48 -25.04
N ARG A 60 -3.10 13.81 -24.77
CA ARG A 60 -3.70 13.67 -23.43
C ARG A 60 -4.10 12.22 -23.14
N LEU A 61 -3.80 11.80 -21.92
CA LEU A 61 -4.12 10.45 -21.45
C LEU A 61 -4.94 10.51 -20.15
N ALA A 62 -5.99 9.71 -20.10
CA ALA A 62 -6.74 9.46 -18.87
C ALA A 62 -6.96 7.96 -18.67
N LEU A 63 -6.84 7.50 -17.42
CA LEU A 63 -7.10 6.12 -17.00
C LEU A 63 -8.43 6.08 -16.27
N VAL A 64 -9.32 5.18 -16.68
CA VAL A 64 -10.65 5.00 -16.09
C VAL A 64 -10.62 3.77 -15.19
N PHE A 65 -10.96 3.97 -13.93
CA PHE A 65 -10.98 2.95 -12.89
C PHE A 65 -12.40 2.73 -12.36
N GLU A 66 -12.62 1.59 -11.75
CA GLU A 66 -13.78 1.41 -10.87
C GLU A 66 -13.76 2.47 -9.76
N LEU A 67 -14.94 2.95 -9.36
CA LEU A 67 -15.07 3.93 -8.29
C LEU A 67 -15.06 3.22 -6.95
N MET A 68 -14.27 3.73 -6.01
CA MET A 68 -14.23 3.32 -4.62
C MET A 68 -14.75 4.46 -3.73
N ASP A 69 -15.19 4.15 -2.51
CA ASP A 69 -15.81 5.14 -1.63
C ASP A 69 -14.79 6.04 -0.97
N MET A 70 -13.73 5.46 -0.41
CA MET A 70 -12.68 6.17 0.32
C MET A 70 -11.37 5.40 0.32
N ASN A 71 -10.31 6.00 0.87
CA ASN A 71 -9.07 5.31 1.17
C ASN A 71 -8.90 5.08 2.69
N ILE A 72 -7.87 4.31 3.08
CA ILE A 72 -7.59 4.04 4.51
C ILE A 72 -7.28 5.33 5.27
N TYR A 73 -6.58 6.29 4.66
CA TYR A 73 -6.30 7.58 5.31
C TYR A 73 -7.61 8.33 5.67
N GLU A 74 -8.57 8.40 4.74
CA GLU A 74 -9.90 8.98 5.00
C GLU A 74 -10.69 8.20 6.05
N LEU A 75 -10.55 6.87 6.06
CA LEU A 75 -11.19 6.02 7.07
C LEU A 75 -10.71 6.36 8.50
N ILE A 76 -9.41 6.59 8.70
CA ILE A 76 -8.83 6.76 10.05
C ILE A 76 -8.72 8.22 10.48
N ARG A 77 -8.66 9.16 9.55
CA ARG A 77 -8.49 10.59 9.83
C ARG A 77 -9.61 11.15 10.69
N GLY A 78 -9.22 11.73 11.81
CA GLY A 78 -10.17 12.41 12.72
C GLY A 78 -11.14 11.47 13.46
N ARG A 79 -10.95 10.15 13.40
CA ARG A 79 -11.75 9.21 14.18
C ARG A 79 -11.50 9.37 15.66
N ARG A 80 -12.58 9.29 16.44
CA ARG A 80 -12.54 9.27 17.91
C ARG A 80 -12.56 7.84 18.47
N HIS A 81 -13.03 6.89 17.69
CA HIS A 81 -13.15 5.48 18.08
C HIS A 81 -12.32 4.62 17.16
N TYR A 82 -11.67 3.61 17.71
CA TYR A 82 -10.86 2.64 16.95
C TYR A 82 -11.71 1.89 15.93
N VAL A 83 -11.06 1.42 14.86
CA VAL A 83 -11.65 0.47 13.93
C VAL A 83 -11.84 -0.86 14.66
N SER A 84 -12.95 -1.58 14.43
CA SER A 84 -13.16 -2.88 15.08
C SER A 84 -12.09 -3.89 14.64
N GLU A 85 -11.79 -4.85 15.51
CA GLU A 85 -10.74 -5.84 15.25
C GLU A 85 -11.06 -6.69 14.02
N GLU A 86 -12.32 -7.05 13.84
CA GLU A 86 -12.81 -7.84 12.71
C GLU A 86 -12.57 -7.11 11.38
N ARG A 87 -12.85 -5.79 11.34
CA ARG A 87 -12.59 -4.97 10.15
C ARG A 87 -11.10 -4.82 9.88
N VAL A 88 -10.29 -4.61 10.91
CA VAL A 88 -8.83 -4.54 10.77
C VAL A 88 -8.29 -5.85 10.19
N GLN A 89 -8.74 -7.00 10.73
CA GLN A 89 -8.36 -8.33 10.23
C GLN A 89 -8.74 -8.52 8.77
N ALA A 90 -9.99 -8.19 8.42
CA ALA A 90 -10.50 -8.33 7.07
C ALA A 90 -9.71 -7.47 6.07
N TYR A 91 -9.38 -6.23 6.44
CA TYR A 91 -8.58 -5.34 5.60
C TYR A 91 -7.14 -5.81 5.45
N MET A 92 -6.49 -6.22 6.55
CA MET A 92 -5.11 -6.69 6.50
C MET A 92 -4.97 -7.98 5.71
N TYR A 93 -5.91 -8.91 5.84
CA TYR A 93 -5.95 -10.13 5.03
C TYR A 93 -6.02 -9.81 3.53
N GLN A 94 -6.91 -8.90 3.13
CA GLN A 94 -7.08 -8.50 1.73
C GLN A 94 -5.84 -7.78 1.20
N LEU A 95 -5.22 -6.91 2.01
CA LEU A 95 -3.99 -6.22 1.64
C LEU A 95 -2.84 -7.20 1.42
N VAL A 96 -2.62 -8.14 2.35
CA VAL A 96 -1.57 -9.16 2.22
C VAL A 96 -1.83 -10.07 1.01
N LYS A 97 -3.09 -10.43 0.75
CA LYS A 97 -3.48 -11.19 -0.43
C LYS A 97 -3.15 -10.47 -1.75
N SER A 98 -3.34 -9.14 -1.81
CA SER A 98 -2.93 -8.35 -2.96
C SER A 98 -1.42 -8.30 -3.13
N MET A 99 -0.66 -8.21 -2.02
CA MET A 99 0.80 -8.24 -2.04
C MET A 99 1.36 -9.58 -2.52
N ASP A 100 0.84 -10.70 -1.99
CA ASP A 100 1.23 -12.04 -2.44
C ASP A 100 1.02 -12.20 -3.96
N HIS A 101 -0.14 -11.77 -4.46
CA HIS A 101 -0.44 -11.80 -5.88
C HIS A 101 0.56 -10.96 -6.70
N MET A 102 0.87 -9.73 -6.27
CA MET A 102 1.83 -8.86 -6.96
C MET A 102 3.22 -9.47 -6.99
N HIS A 103 3.73 -9.90 -5.84
CA HIS A 103 5.08 -10.45 -5.71
C HIS A 103 5.25 -11.74 -6.50
N ARG A 104 4.26 -12.64 -6.51
CA ARG A 104 4.25 -13.85 -7.36
C ARG A 104 4.22 -13.54 -8.85
N ASN A 105 3.60 -12.44 -9.25
CA ASN A 105 3.63 -11.96 -10.63
C ASN A 105 4.91 -11.18 -10.97
N GLY A 106 5.90 -11.16 -10.07
CA GLY A 106 7.19 -10.54 -10.31
C GLY A 106 7.16 -9.00 -10.27
N ILE A 107 6.18 -8.40 -9.60
CA ILE A 107 6.00 -6.94 -9.47
C ILE A 107 5.97 -6.57 -8.00
N PHE A 108 6.63 -5.47 -7.62
CA PHE A 108 6.49 -4.85 -6.30
C PHE A 108 6.04 -3.39 -6.40
N HIS A 109 5.30 -2.94 -5.38
CA HIS A 109 4.53 -1.71 -5.43
C HIS A 109 5.36 -0.46 -5.19
N ARG A 110 6.18 -0.46 -4.15
CA ARG A 110 7.08 0.61 -3.72
C ARG A 110 6.42 1.86 -3.11
N ASP A 111 5.09 1.93 -3.08
CA ASP A 111 4.35 3.07 -2.53
C ASP A 111 3.13 2.62 -1.70
N ILE A 112 3.37 1.65 -0.78
CA ILE A 112 2.34 1.20 0.16
C ILE A 112 2.14 2.26 1.23
N LYS A 113 0.93 2.84 1.24
CA LYS A 113 0.50 3.86 2.21
C LYS A 113 -1.02 3.92 2.30
N PRO A 114 -1.60 4.50 3.35
CA PRO A 114 -3.05 4.56 3.56
C PRO A 114 -3.83 5.19 2.40
N GLU A 115 -3.26 6.17 1.70
CA GLU A 115 -3.90 6.86 0.58
C GLU A 115 -4.05 5.99 -0.66
N ASN A 116 -3.18 4.98 -0.83
CA ASN A 116 -3.18 4.06 -1.97
C ASN A 116 -3.98 2.78 -1.72
N ILE A 117 -4.61 2.65 -0.56
CA ILE A 117 -5.44 1.51 -0.18
C ILE A 117 -6.89 1.98 -0.13
N LEU A 118 -7.65 1.57 -1.14
CA LEU A 118 -9.03 2.00 -1.35
C LEU A 118 -10.01 1.02 -0.73
N ILE A 119 -11.17 1.53 -0.30
CA ILE A 119 -12.22 0.75 0.34
C ILE A 119 -13.56 1.09 -0.31
N MET A 120 -14.37 0.07 -0.51
CA MET A 120 -15.78 0.15 -0.82
C MET A 120 -16.49 -0.93 -0.02
N ASP A 121 -17.37 -0.53 0.89
CA ASP A 121 -17.98 -1.39 1.91
C ASP A 121 -16.89 -2.13 2.73
N GLU A 122 -16.81 -3.44 2.62
CA GLU A 122 -15.79 -4.27 3.28
C GLU A 122 -14.69 -4.75 2.31
N CYS A 123 -14.77 -4.35 1.05
CA CYS A 123 -13.79 -4.71 0.03
C CYS A 123 -12.64 -3.70 0.01
N LEU A 124 -11.42 -4.22 0.17
CA LEU A 124 -10.19 -3.44 0.05
C LEU A 124 -9.54 -3.70 -1.30
N LYS A 125 -9.07 -2.64 -1.95
CA LYS A 125 -8.31 -2.71 -3.21
C LYS A 125 -7.07 -1.82 -3.16
N LEU A 126 -5.94 -2.42 -3.53
CA LEU A 126 -4.69 -1.68 -3.71
C LEU A 126 -4.72 -0.90 -5.02
N ALA A 127 -4.22 0.34 -5.00
CA ALA A 127 -4.25 1.28 -6.12
C ALA A 127 -2.91 2.01 -6.29
N ASP A 128 -2.79 2.79 -7.36
CA ASP A 128 -1.63 3.61 -7.75
C ASP A 128 -0.36 2.82 -8.05
N PHE A 129 -0.35 2.18 -9.21
CA PHE A 129 0.75 1.32 -9.71
C PHE A 129 1.83 2.10 -10.49
N GLY A 130 1.81 3.43 -10.43
CA GLY A 130 2.78 4.28 -11.16
C GLY A 130 4.23 4.10 -10.72
N SER A 131 4.45 3.72 -9.46
CA SER A 131 5.77 3.49 -8.87
C SER A 131 6.29 2.06 -8.98
N CYS A 132 5.50 1.13 -9.51
CA CYS A 132 5.84 -0.30 -9.57
C CYS A 132 7.11 -0.60 -10.34
N ARG A 133 7.79 -1.69 -9.95
CA ARG A 133 8.95 -2.26 -10.65
C ARG A 133 8.85 -3.78 -10.72
N GLY A 134 9.55 -4.34 -11.70
CA GLY A 134 9.78 -5.78 -11.74
C GLY A 134 10.78 -6.20 -10.66
N ILE A 135 10.51 -7.31 -9.98
CA ILE A 135 11.38 -7.85 -8.93
C ILE A 135 12.79 -8.16 -9.47
N TYR A 136 12.88 -8.52 -10.75
CA TYR A 136 14.14 -8.87 -11.44
C TYR A 136 14.74 -7.70 -12.22
N SER A 137 14.20 -6.48 -12.10
CA SER A 137 14.77 -5.32 -12.80
C SER A 137 16.09 -4.89 -12.14
N LYS A 138 16.96 -4.27 -12.97
CA LYS A 138 18.28 -3.83 -12.51
C LYS A 138 18.18 -2.74 -11.45
N GLN A 139 19.00 -2.85 -10.42
CA GLN A 139 19.29 -1.83 -9.43
C GLN A 139 20.44 -0.92 -9.93
N PRO A 140 20.61 0.30 -9.41
CA PRO A 140 19.82 0.91 -8.33
C PRO A 140 18.44 1.39 -8.78
N TYR A 141 17.48 1.35 -7.86
CA TYR A 141 16.15 1.92 -8.09
C TYR A 141 16.12 3.40 -7.70
N THR A 142 15.09 4.12 -8.16
CA THR A 142 14.86 5.52 -7.80
C THR A 142 14.58 5.64 -6.30
N GLU A 143 15.30 6.52 -5.59
CA GLU A 143 15.20 6.72 -4.15
C GLU A 143 13.94 7.50 -3.75
N TYR A 144 13.61 8.53 -4.52
CA TYR A 144 12.48 9.43 -4.25
C TYR A 144 11.18 8.89 -4.83
N ILE A 145 10.38 8.18 -4.01
CA ILE A 145 9.13 7.56 -4.49
C ILE A 145 7.97 7.95 -3.61
N SER A 146 7.78 8.91 -2.88
CA SER A 146 6.60 9.09 -2.03
C SER A 146 6.87 9.50 -0.59
N THR A 147 5.81 9.59 0.19
CA THR A 147 5.85 9.90 1.62
C THR A 147 6.80 8.95 2.34
N ARG A 148 7.83 9.50 2.99
CA ARG A 148 8.89 8.73 3.65
C ARG A 148 8.44 7.90 4.85
N TRP A 149 7.28 8.18 5.41
CA TRP A 149 6.79 7.55 6.65
C TRP A 149 6.63 6.03 6.54
N TYR A 150 6.41 5.54 5.34
CA TYR A 150 6.17 4.11 5.03
C TYR A 150 7.36 3.45 4.33
N ARG A 151 8.47 4.16 4.16
CA ARG A 151 9.68 3.61 3.53
C ARG A 151 10.45 2.72 4.49
N ALA A 152 10.85 1.56 4.00
CA ALA A 152 11.72 0.67 4.75
C ALA A 152 13.11 1.30 4.98
N PRO A 153 13.79 1.01 6.10
CA PRO A 153 15.10 1.58 6.41
C PRO A 153 16.13 1.39 5.31
N GLU A 154 16.15 0.23 4.65
CA GLU A 154 17.04 -0.05 3.51
C GLU A 154 16.80 0.88 2.31
N CYS A 155 15.59 1.42 2.13
CA CYS A 155 15.31 2.39 1.09
C CYS A 155 15.85 3.79 1.39
N LEU A 156 16.17 4.07 2.68
CA LEU A 156 16.71 5.34 3.15
C LEU A 156 18.22 5.30 3.34
N LEU A 157 18.79 4.09 3.51
CA LEU A 157 20.19 3.87 3.86
C LEU A 157 21.04 3.36 2.69
N THR A 158 20.41 2.94 1.61
CA THR A 158 21.09 2.42 0.43
C THR A 158 20.67 3.22 -0.80
N ASP A 159 21.60 3.57 -1.64
CA ASP A 159 21.37 4.38 -2.87
C ASP A 159 20.59 3.58 -3.93
N GLY A 160 19.35 3.17 -3.59
CA GLY A 160 18.48 2.39 -4.47
C GLY A 160 18.68 0.87 -4.46
N TYR A 161 19.46 0.33 -3.50
CA TYR A 161 19.67 -1.12 -3.35
C TYR A 161 18.71 -1.72 -2.33
N TYR A 162 17.49 -2.04 -2.74
CA TYR A 162 16.44 -2.67 -1.95
C TYR A 162 15.64 -3.65 -2.83
N ASN A 163 14.74 -4.42 -2.24
CA ASN A 163 13.94 -5.40 -2.97
C ASN A 163 12.45 -5.32 -2.58
N TYR A 164 11.64 -6.21 -3.15
CA TYR A 164 10.19 -6.26 -2.95
C TYR A 164 9.75 -6.40 -1.48
N LYS A 165 10.61 -6.83 -0.57
CA LYS A 165 10.29 -6.97 0.86
C LYS A 165 10.04 -5.62 1.53
N MET A 166 10.50 -4.52 0.92
CA MET A 166 10.17 -3.17 1.39
C MET A 166 8.66 -2.89 1.43
N ASP A 167 7.89 -3.51 0.53
CA ASP A 167 6.44 -3.37 0.55
C ASP A 167 5.83 -3.90 1.85
N MET A 168 6.40 -4.97 2.40
CA MET A 168 5.91 -5.56 3.65
C MET A 168 6.19 -4.70 4.88
N TRP A 169 7.27 -3.89 4.85
CA TRP A 169 7.48 -2.84 5.85
C TRP A 169 6.34 -1.80 5.78
N GLY A 170 6.00 -1.32 4.59
CA GLY A 170 4.87 -0.41 4.39
C GLY A 170 3.55 -0.99 4.89
N VAL A 171 3.27 -2.27 4.62
CA VAL A 171 2.11 -2.99 5.15
C VAL A 171 2.09 -2.98 6.68
N GLY A 172 3.23 -3.21 7.33
CA GLY A 172 3.35 -3.13 8.80
C GLY A 172 3.07 -1.74 9.36
N CYS A 173 3.57 -0.69 8.70
CA CYS A 173 3.30 0.69 9.08
C CYS A 173 1.81 1.04 8.94
N VAL A 174 1.18 0.65 7.84
CA VAL A 174 -0.26 0.86 7.62
C VAL A 174 -1.09 0.10 8.66
N PHE A 175 -0.71 -1.14 8.97
CA PHE A 175 -1.40 -1.94 10.00
C PHE A 175 -1.38 -1.21 11.35
N PHE A 176 -0.20 -0.77 11.80
CA PHE A 176 -0.09 -0.01 13.05
C PHE A 176 -0.99 1.23 13.02
N GLU A 177 -1.00 1.97 11.92
CA GLU A 177 -1.75 3.21 11.79
C GLU A 177 -3.27 2.99 11.80
N ILE A 178 -3.78 1.92 11.19
CA ILE A 178 -5.21 1.56 11.26
C ILE A 178 -5.62 1.25 12.70
N VAL A 179 -4.75 0.57 13.47
CA VAL A 179 -5.04 0.15 14.84
C VAL A 179 -4.92 1.30 15.83
N SER A 180 -3.86 2.12 15.69
CA SER A 180 -3.54 3.20 16.64
C SER A 180 -4.21 4.53 16.28
N LEU A 181 -4.61 4.73 15.03
CA LEU A 181 -5.07 5.98 14.40
C LEU A 181 -3.96 7.04 14.25
N PHE A 182 -2.69 6.65 14.43
CA PHE A 182 -1.52 7.50 14.31
C PHE A 182 -0.42 6.81 13.48
N PRO A 183 0.35 7.55 12.66
CA PRO A 183 1.45 6.97 11.90
C PRO A 183 2.55 6.45 12.83
N LEU A 184 3.15 5.30 12.46
CA LEU A 184 4.20 4.65 13.27
C LEU A 184 5.51 5.45 13.29
N PHE A 185 5.93 5.96 12.14
CA PHE A 185 7.20 6.68 11.96
C PHE A 185 7.01 8.00 11.22
N PRO A 186 6.42 9.05 11.86
CA PRO A 186 6.17 10.33 11.20
C PRO A 186 7.45 11.20 11.17
N GLY A 187 8.41 10.86 10.32
CA GLY A 187 9.65 11.60 10.16
C GLY A 187 9.47 12.91 9.39
N THR A 188 10.12 13.98 9.85
CA THR A 188 10.10 15.30 9.21
C THR A 188 11.10 15.40 8.06
N ASN A 189 12.19 14.65 8.12
CA ASN A 189 13.21 14.49 7.09
C ASN A 189 13.76 13.06 7.11
N GLU A 190 14.69 12.71 6.23
CA GLU A 190 15.21 11.34 6.12
C GLU A 190 15.97 10.90 7.36
N LEU A 191 16.80 11.76 7.93
CA LEU A 191 17.55 11.46 9.14
C LEU A 191 16.63 11.22 10.35
N ASP A 192 15.60 12.07 10.51
CA ASP A 192 14.59 11.92 11.55
C ASP A 192 13.77 10.63 11.35
N GLN A 193 13.45 10.29 10.09
CA GLN A 193 12.78 9.04 9.73
C GLN A 193 13.60 7.83 10.18
N ILE A 194 14.89 7.79 9.86
CA ILE A 194 15.80 6.71 10.25
C ILE A 194 15.88 6.63 11.78
N ASN A 195 16.07 7.78 12.45
CA ASN A 195 16.15 7.83 13.91
C ASN A 195 14.88 7.28 14.58
N LYS A 196 13.69 7.63 14.09
CA LYS A 196 12.42 7.11 14.61
C LYS A 196 12.33 5.59 14.42
N CYS A 197 12.69 5.08 13.24
CA CYS A 197 12.71 3.63 13.00
C CYS A 197 13.67 2.91 13.98
N VAL A 198 14.91 3.40 14.11
CA VAL A 198 15.94 2.78 14.98
C VAL A 198 15.54 2.84 16.45
N THR A 199 15.06 3.99 16.92
CA THR A 199 14.70 4.18 18.34
C THR A 199 13.52 3.28 18.72
N THR A 200 12.48 3.25 17.91
CA THR A 200 11.31 2.40 18.17
C THR A 200 11.67 0.92 18.17
N LEU A 201 12.51 0.47 17.24
CA LEU A 201 12.97 -0.92 17.20
C LEU A 201 13.87 -1.27 18.40
N LYS A 202 14.76 -0.38 18.83
CA LYS A 202 15.65 -0.60 20.00
C LYS A 202 14.88 -0.66 21.31
N THR A 203 13.88 0.20 21.52
CA THR A 203 13.08 0.20 22.75
C THR A 203 12.27 -1.08 22.90
N ASN A 204 11.79 -1.61 21.79
CA ASN A 204 11.02 -2.86 21.78
C ASN A 204 11.86 -4.13 21.98
N THR A 205 13.18 -4.08 21.70
CA THR A 205 14.09 -5.22 22.00
C THR A 205 14.48 -5.30 23.47
N ARG A 206 14.46 -4.21 24.23
CA ARG A 206 14.81 -4.18 25.67
C ARG A 206 13.62 -4.47 26.61
N ARG A 207 12.40 -4.17 26.22
CA ARG A 207 11.19 -4.59 26.93
C ARG A 207 10.67 -5.79 26.14
N SER A 208 10.50 -6.94 26.80
CA SER A 208 9.94 -8.16 26.19
C SER A 208 8.72 -7.81 25.32
N ALA A 209 9.00 -7.26 24.15
CA ALA A 209 7.99 -6.88 23.19
C ALA A 209 7.27 -8.13 22.76
N ALA A 210 5.96 -8.09 22.80
CA ALA A 210 5.11 -9.19 22.40
C ALA A 210 5.61 -9.80 21.08
N PRO A 211 5.67 -11.13 20.96
CA PRO A 211 6.16 -11.86 19.78
C PRO A 211 5.55 -11.38 18.46
N SER A 212 4.37 -10.78 18.53
CA SER A 212 3.58 -10.26 17.41
C SER A 212 4.23 -9.11 16.62
N MET A 213 4.99 -8.23 17.26
CA MET A 213 5.63 -7.11 16.54
C MET A 213 6.90 -7.56 15.80
N ARG A 214 7.64 -8.54 16.33
CA ARG A 214 8.71 -9.23 15.60
C ARG A 214 8.16 -9.94 14.36
N CYS A 215 6.96 -10.51 14.46
CA CYS A 215 6.29 -11.20 13.36
C CYS A 215 5.98 -10.26 12.20
N CYS A 216 5.48 -9.04 12.44
CA CYS A 216 5.17 -8.08 11.37
C CYS A 216 6.40 -7.48 10.68
N LEU A 217 7.55 -7.39 11.39
CA LEU A 217 8.75 -6.74 10.88
C LEU A 217 9.83 -7.72 10.38
N GLN A 218 9.76 -9.01 10.72
CA GLN A 218 10.79 -10.01 10.40
C GLN A 218 10.28 -11.24 9.66
N THR A 219 8.97 -11.47 9.57
CA THR A 219 8.46 -12.65 8.87
C THR A 219 8.16 -12.39 7.41
N ASP A 220 8.57 -13.34 6.62
CA ASP A 220 8.10 -13.57 5.26
C ASP A 220 6.58 -13.84 5.33
N LEU A 221 5.78 -12.78 5.21
CA LEU A 221 4.32 -12.88 5.27
C LEU A 221 3.74 -13.73 4.12
N SER A 222 4.58 -14.17 3.17
CA SER A 222 4.22 -15.19 2.19
C SER A 222 3.83 -16.52 2.84
N TYR A 223 4.34 -16.79 4.05
CA TYR A 223 3.94 -17.95 4.86
C TYR A 223 2.47 -17.84 5.31
N TYR A 224 2.02 -16.64 5.66
CA TYR A 224 0.66 -16.39 6.15
C TYR A 224 -0.39 -16.33 5.02
N ALA A 225 0.00 -16.02 3.80
CA ALA A 225 -0.92 -16.06 2.65
C ALA A 225 -1.36 -17.49 2.29
N LYS A 226 -0.58 -18.50 2.69
CA LYS A 226 -0.86 -19.93 2.47
C LYS A 226 -1.48 -20.63 3.69
N ALA A 227 -1.40 -20.03 4.87
CA ALA A 227 -1.87 -20.61 6.12
C ALA A 227 -3.30 -20.17 6.44
N ASP A 228 -3.99 -21.01 7.21
CA ASP A 228 -5.24 -20.70 7.88
C ASP A 228 -5.20 -19.27 8.48
N PRO A 229 -6.24 -18.43 8.31
CA PRO A 229 -6.31 -17.08 8.87
C PRO A 229 -6.16 -17.00 10.41
N GLN A 230 -6.28 -18.11 11.13
CA GLN A 230 -6.20 -18.19 12.60
C GLN A 230 -4.91 -17.58 13.22
N PRO A 231 -3.69 -17.77 12.69
CA PRO A 231 -2.48 -17.14 13.24
C PRO A 231 -2.45 -15.63 13.09
N LEU A 232 -2.98 -15.08 11.98
CA LEU A 232 -3.14 -13.64 11.78
C LEU A 232 -4.12 -13.05 12.79
N ILE A 233 -5.22 -13.74 13.06
CA ILE A 233 -6.26 -13.38 14.04
C ILE A 233 -5.65 -13.23 15.44
N ARG A 234 -4.84 -14.18 15.88
CA ARG A 234 -4.16 -14.11 17.18
C ARG A 234 -3.11 -12.99 17.24
N GLY A 235 -2.39 -12.74 16.15
CA GLY A 235 -1.42 -11.67 16.04
C GLY A 235 -2.06 -10.27 16.10
N VAL A 236 -3.20 -10.08 15.45
CA VAL A 236 -3.95 -8.80 15.44
C VAL A 236 -4.44 -8.45 16.85
N GLY A 237 -5.05 -9.39 17.57
CA GLY A 237 -5.52 -9.14 18.94
C GLY A 237 -4.41 -8.70 19.89
N SER A 238 -3.21 -9.25 19.76
CA SER A 238 -2.03 -8.86 20.55
C SER A 238 -1.50 -7.48 20.19
N ILE A 239 -1.45 -7.13 18.90
CA ILE A 239 -0.99 -5.81 18.41
C ILE A 239 -1.99 -4.71 18.75
N THR A 240 -3.30 -4.97 18.62
CA THR A 240 -4.35 -4.01 18.98
C THR A 240 -4.31 -3.68 20.47
N CYS A 241 -4.12 -4.69 21.31
CA CYS A 241 -3.98 -4.52 22.75
C CYS A 241 -2.73 -3.67 23.11
N TRP A 242 -1.61 -3.89 22.43
CA TRP A 242 -0.37 -3.15 22.67
C TRP A 242 -0.46 -1.70 22.16
N ALA A 243 -0.96 -1.46 20.96
CA ALA A 243 -1.10 -0.12 20.39
C ALA A 243 -2.04 0.75 21.24
N ARG A 244 -3.11 0.16 21.81
CA ARG A 244 -4.05 0.86 22.69
C ARG A 244 -3.44 1.18 24.07
N ARG A 245 -2.59 0.29 24.64
CA ARG A 245 -1.93 0.52 25.95
C ARG A 245 -0.75 1.48 25.87
N GLY A 246 -0.05 1.54 24.74
CA GLY A 246 1.09 2.46 24.55
C GLY A 246 0.71 3.93 24.43
N LEU A 247 -0.58 4.25 24.24
CA LEU A 247 -1.10 5.61 24.15
C LEU A 247 -1.67 6.15 25.49
N SER A 248 -1.63 5.35 26.54
CA SER A 248 -2.14 5.72 27.89
C SER A 248 -1.02 5.98 28.90
N CYS A 249 0.20 6.31 28.43
CA CYS A 249 1.32 6.78 29.28
C CYS A 249 1.78 8.17 28.84
#